data_77df886810dc9f4a75179a46b8a14022
#
_entry.id   77df886810dc9f4a75179a46b8a14022
#
_cell.length_a   1.000
_cell.length_b   1.000
_cell.length_c   1.000
_cell.angle_alpha   90.00
_cell.angle_beta   90.00
_cell.angle_gamma   90.00
#
_symmetry.space_group_name_H-M   'P 1'
#
loop_
_entity.id
_entity.type
_entity.pdbx_description
1 polymer ?
#
loop_
_entity_poly.entity_id
_entity_poly.type
_entity_poly.pdbx_seq_one_letter_code
_entity_poly.pdbx_strand_id
1 'polypeptide(L)'
;MMIKEGQKLPSFKLRNQKDEEVKFPTKEDTVIYFYPKADTPGCTKESCDFQSNLRKLNNLKVRVYGISKDTVQKQNKFAEKYKLKFDLLSDESDKICEKFGVWITKSMYGRTYKGIDRSTFLIMKGKVVKVWRKVKVNNHVEEVIDTIKQMNK
;
A
#
# COMPACT_ATOMS: atom_id res chain seq x y z
N MET A 1 1.57 5.48 -17.54
CA MET A 1 2.76 6.21 -17.02
C MET A 1 3.02 5.73 -15.60
N MET A 2 4.23 5.27 -15.32
CA MET A 2 4.59 4.78 -13.98
C MET A 2 4.91 5.92 -13.04
N ILE A 3 4.45 5.81 -11.80
CA ILE A 3 4.81 6.76 -10.74
C ILE A 3 6.27 6.50 -10.33
N LYS A 4 7.09 7.55 -10.30
CA LYS A 4 8.52 7.45 -9.98
C LYS A 4 8.88 8.34 -8.81
N GLU A 5 10.02 8.04 -8.18
CA GLU A 5 10.58 8.89 -7.13
C GLU A 5 10.79 10.31 -7.68
N GLY A 6 10.49 11.28 -6.85
CA GLY A 6 10.59 12.69 -7.20
C GLY A 6 9.34 13.31 -7.80
N GLN A 7 8.36 12.50 -8.21
CA GLN A 7 7.12 13.00 -8.81
C GLN A 7 6.11 13.36 -7.73
N LYS A 8 5.26 14.33 -8.04
CA LYS A 8 4.09 14.62 -7.21
C LYS A 8 3.13 13.45 -7.29
N LEU A 9 2.51 13.14 -6.16
CA LEU A 9 1.45 12.14 -6.13
C LEU A 9 0.24 12.67 -6.91
N PRO A 10 -0.25 11.94 -7.92
CA PRO A 10 -1.45 12.37 -8.63
C PRO A 10 -2.68 12.32 -7.73
N SER A 11 -3.68 13.12 -8.04
CA SER A 11 -4.94 13.10 -7.31
C SER A 11 -5.74 11.86 -7.70
N PHE A 12 -6.24 11.14 -6.70
CA PHE A 12 -7.14 10.01 -6.92
C PHE A 12 -7.96 9.76 -5.67
N LYS A 13 -8.98 8.94 -5.80
CA LYS A 13 -9.82 8.54 -4.67
C LYS A 13 -10.17 7.06 -4.81
N LEU A 14 -10.26 6.38 -3.66
CA LEU A 14 -10.68 4.98 -3.57
C LEU A 14 -11.54 4.82 -2.33
N ARG A 15 -12.32 3.72 -2.28
CA ARG A 15 -13.11 3.40 -1.10
C ARG A 15 -12.33 2.48 -0.17
N ASN A 16 -12.45 2.74 1.14
CA ASN A 16 -11.81 1.89 2.14
C ASN A 16 -12.71 0.73 2.54
N GLN A 17 -12.28 -0.06 3.52
CA GLN A 17 -13.01 -1.25 3.98
C GLN A 17 -14.35 -0.93 4.65
N LYS A 18 -14.59 0.31 4.99
CA LYS A 18 -15.85 0.79 5.56
C LYS A 18 -16.74 1.44 4.51
N ASP A 19 -16.37 1.30 3.23
CA ASP A 19 -17.06 1.90 2.09
C ASP A 19 -17.09 3.43 2.15
N GLU A 20 -16.05 4.03 2.74
CA GLU A 20 -15.86 5.47 2.81
C GLU A 20 -14.86 5.91 1.75
N GLU A 21 -15.09 7.07 1.15
CA GLU A 21 -14.18 7.62 0.14
C GLU A 21 -12.94 8.23 0.80
N VAL A 22 -11.77 7.83 0.31
CA VAL A 22 -10.49 8.39 0.74
C VAL A 22 -9.83 9.07 -0.45
N LYS A 23 -9.48 10.32 -0.30
CA LYS A 23 -8.89 11.14 -1.36
C LYS A 23 -7.40 11.34 -1.14
N PHE A 24 -6.65 11.32 -2.23
CA PHE A 24 -5.22 11.57 -2.22
C PHE A 24 -4.88 12.75 -3.13
N PRO A 25 -3.81 13.51 -2.85
CA PRO A 25 -2.93 13.37 -1.69
C PRO A 25 -3.62 13.82 -0.39
N THR A 26 -3.17 13.25 0.74
CA THR A 26 -3.64 13.65 2.07
C THR A 26 -2.72 14.73 2.64
N LYS A 27 -3.13 15.34 3.76
CA LYS A 27 -2.31 16.34 4.46
C LYS A 27 -1.08 15.71 5.12
N GLU A 28 -1.21 14.47 5.57
CA GLU A 28 -0.15 13.77 6.27
C GLU A 28 0.79 13.08 5.28
N ASP A 29 2.02 12.83 5.71
CA ASP A 29 2.93 11.94 5.00
C ASP A 29 2.34 10.54 5.01
N THR A 30 2.59 9.76 3.97
CA THR A 30 1.83 8.55 3.70
C THR A 30 2.73 7.42 3.23
N VAL A 31 2.46 6.21 3.73
CA VAL A 31 2.97 4.97 3.15
C VAL A 31 1.79 4.30 2.45
N ILE A 32 1.93 4.03 1.16
CA ILE A 32 0.95 3.27 0.39
C ILE A 32 1.62 1.96 -0.02
N TYR A 33 1.07 0.82 0.41
CA TYR A 33 1.59 -0.47 -0.03
C TYR A 33 0.53 -1.20 -0.85
N PHE A 34 0.99 -1.76 -1.96
CA PHE A 34 0.14 -2.54 -2.87
C PHE A 34 0.39 -4.02 -2.61
N TYR A 35 -0.67 -4.81 -2.48
CA TYR A 35 -0.56 -6.24 -2.22
C TYR A 35 -1.48 -7.02 -3.14
N PRO A 36 -1.06 -8.24 -3.55
CA PRO A 36 -1.79 -8.99 -4.57
C PRO A 36 -3.20 -9.41 -4.18
N LYS A 37 -3.41 -9.89 -2.95
CA LYS A 37 -4.71 -10.45 -2.58
C LYS A 37 -4.86 -10.52 -1.06
N ALA A 38 -5.98 -10.00 -0.57
CA ALA A 38 -6.31 -10.04 0.86
C ALA A 38 -6.35 -11.48 1.38
N ASP A 39 -5.92 -11.63 2.64
CA ASP A 39 -5.95 -12.90 3.39
C ASP A 39 -5.13 -14.04 2.74
N THR A 40 -4.07 -13.70 2.02
CA THR A 40 -3.05 -14.68 1.60
C THR A 40 -1.86 -14.56 2.56
N PRO A 41 -1.00 -15.61 2.69
CA PRO A 41 0.05 -15.62 3.72
C PRO A 41 0.99 -14.41 3.70
N GLY A 42 1.53 -14.07 2.53
CA GLY A 42 2.46 -12.93 2.42
C GLY A 42 1.78 -11.59 2.68
N CYS A 43 0.58 -11.40 2.14
CA CYS A 43 -0.17 -10.16 2.34
C CYS A 43 -0.62 -10.00 3.79
N THR A 44 -0.99 -11.11 4.43
CA THR A 44 -1.36 -11.11 5.85
C THR A 44 -0.17 -10.72 6.70
N LYS A 45 1.00 -11.32 6.46
CA LYS A 45 2.21 -10.98 7.22
C LYS A 45 2.57 -9.51 7.04
N GLU A 46 2.57 -9.00 5.82
CA GLU A 46 2.89 -7.61 5.54
C GLU A 46 1.94 -6.65 6.27
N SER A 47 0.64 -6.91 6.17
CA SER A 47 -0.37 -6.07 6.81
C SER A 47 -0.28 -6.12 8.33
N CYS A 48 -0.04 -7.30 8.89
CA CYS A 48 0.16 -7.46 10.34
C CYS A 48 1.44 -6.78 10.82
N ASP A 49 2.50 -6.80 10.01
CA ASP A 49 3.75 -6.09 10.33
C ASP A 49 3.51 -4.57 10.37
N PHE A 50 2.73 -4.02 9.43
CA PHE A 50 2.34 -2.62 9.50
C PHE A 50 1.49 -2.33 10.73
N GLN A 51 0.54 -3.22 11.04
CA GLN A 51 -0.29 -3.04 12.23
C GLN A 51 0.54 -3.06 13.51
N SER A 52 1.48 -3.98 13.62
CA SER A 52 2.36 -4.08 14.79
C SER A 52 3.22 -2.83 15.00
N ASN A 53 3.50 -2.11 13.93
CA ASN A 53 4.33 -0.91 13.95
C ASN A 53 3.51 0.37 13.78
N LEU A 54 2.18 0.27 13.83
CA LEU A 54 1.31 1.40 13.52
C LEU A 54 1.54 2.57 14.48
N ARG A 55 1.75 2.28 15.79
CA ARG A 55 2.03 3.32 16.78
C ARG A 55 3.31 4.09 16.42
N LYS A 56 4.36 3.38 16.03
CA LYS A 56 5.62 4.02 15.62
C LYS A 56 5.42 4.93 14.41
N LEU A 57 4.65 4.45 13.42
CA LEU A 57 4.35 5.24 12.22
C LEU A 57 3.51 6.47 12.56
N ASN A 58 2.49 6.31 13.40
CA ASN A 58 1.68 7.44 13.86
C ASN A 58 2.51 8.47 14.61
N ASN A 59 3.47 8.04 15.44
CA ASN A 59 4.37 8.94 16.16
C ASN A 59 5.29 9.72 15.21
N LEU A 60 5.59 9.13 14.05
CA LEU A 60 6.35 9.80 12.99
C LEU A 60 5.45 10.65 12.09
N LYS A 61 4.15 10.73 12.40
CA LYS A 61 3.13 11.47 11.65
C LYS A 61 2.97 10.95 10.23
N VAL A 62 3.08 9.65 10.06
CA VAL A 62 2.91 8.96 8.78
C VAL A 62 1.70 8.03 8.86
N ARG A 63 0.82 8.13 7.88
CA ARG A 63 -0.34 7.26 7.76
C ARG A 63 -0.07 6.12 6.78
N VAL A 64 -0.68 4.97 7.04
CA VAL A 64 -0.52 3.76 6.23
C VAL A 64 -1.81 3.46 5.49
N TYR A 65 -1.69 3.13 4.21
CA TYR A 65 -2.81 2.68 3.37
C TYR A 65 -2.38 1.46 2.58
N GLY A 66 -3.20 0.40 2.63
CA GLY A 66 -2.99 -0.76 1.79
C GLY A 66 -3.94 -0.70 0.59
N ILE A 67 -3.49 -1.11 -0.58
CA ILE A 67 -4.30 -1.12 -1.80
C ILE A 67 -4.20 -2.47 -2.48
N SER A 68 -5.35 -3.02 -2.86
CA SER A 68 -5.43 -4.20 -3.70
C SER A 68 -6.64 -4.09 -4.63
N LYS A 69 -6.82 -5.07 -5.50
CA LYS A 69 -8.00 -5.13 -6.37
C LYS A 69 -9.16 -5.88 -5.72
N ASP A 70 -9.02 -6.25 -4.45
CA ASP A 70 -10.11 -6.89 -3.71
C ASP A 70 -11.29 -5.94 -3.54
N THR A 71 -12.49 -6.51 -3.36
CA THR A 71 -13.70 -5.73 -3.10
C THR A 71 -13.65 -5.10 -1.71
N VAL A 72 -14.51 -4.09 -1.50
CA VAL A 72 -14.67 -3.48 -0.17
C VAL A 72 -15.02 -4.55 0.88
N GLN A 73 -15.89 -5.50 0.52
CA GLN A 73 -16.31 -6.57 1.42
C GLN A 73 -15.14 -7.47 1.83
N LYS A 74 -14.28 -7.83 0.87
CA LYS A 74 -13.09 -8.65 1.16
C LYS A 74 -12.08 -7.88 2.01
N GLN A 75 -11.89 -6.59 1.73
CA GLN A 75 -11.03 -5.74 2.56
C GLN A 75 -11.57 -5.65 3.99
N ASN A 76 -12.88 -5.52 4.14
CA ASN A 76 -13.50 -5.46 5.46
C ASN A 76 -13.27 -6.75 6.25
N LYS A 77 -13.49 -7.91 5.62
CA LYS A 77 -13.24 -9.21 6.27
C LYS A 77 -11.78 -9.35 6.68
N PHE A 78 -10.87 -8.94 5.81
CA PHE A 78 -9.44 -8.99 6.08
C PHE A 78 -9.07 -8.10 7.27
N ALA A 79 -9.54 -6.87 7.27
CA ALA A 79 -9.27 -5.93 8.35
C ALA A 79 -9.83 -6.42 9.69
N GLU A 80 -11.05 -6.97 9.70
CA GLU A 80 -11.66 -7.49 10.92
C GLU A 80 -10.93 -8.71 11.44
N LYS A 81 -10.59 -9.65 10.55
CA LYS A 81 -9.93 -10.90 10.92
C LYS A 81 -8.60 -10.65 11.63
N TYR A 82 -7.83 -9.70 11.15
CA TYR A 82 -6.50 -9.41 11.68
C TYR A 82 -6.44 -8.12 12.49
N LYS A 83 -7.58 -7.51 12.76
CA LYS A 83 -7.71 -6.29 13.60
C LYS A 83 -6.82 -5.15 13.09
N LEU A 84 -6.85 -4.95 11.77
CA LEU A 84 -6.07 -3.89 11.14
C LEU A 84 -6.77 -2.54 11.38
N LYS A 85 -6.04 -1.57 11.90
CA LYS A 85 -6.57 -0.26 12.31
C LYS A 85 -6.20 0.87 11.35
N PHE A 86 -5.83 0.52 10.14
CA PHE A 86 -5.56 1.50 9.07
C PHE A 86 -6.40 1.16 7.85
N ASP A 87 -6.49 2.11 6.91
CA ASP A 87 -7.37 1.94 5.76
C ASP A 87 -6.82 0.95 4.73
N LEU A 88 -7.68 0.03 4.29
CA LEU A 88 -7.44 -0.85 3.16
C LEU A 88 -8.34 -0.37 2.02
N LEU A 89 -7.74 -0.04 0.90
CA LEU A 89 -8.44 0.58 -0.22
C LEU A 89 -8.67 -0.41 -1.35
N SER A 90 -9.83 -0.30 -1.98
CA SER A 90 -10.25 -1.22 -3.05
C SER A 90 -10.12 -0.53 -4.41
N ASP A 91 -9.23 -1.05 -5.25
CA ASP A 91 -9.05 -0.57 -6.61
C ASP A 91 -9.75 -1.53 -7.58
N GLU A 92 -11.09 -1.57 -7.50
CA GLU A 92 -11.87 -2.51 -8.32
C GLU A 92 -11.90 -2.11 -9.79
N SER A 93 -12.02 -0.81 -10.09
CA SER A 93 -12.18 -0.34 -11.47
C SER A 93 -11.49 0.99 -11.77
N ASP A 94 -10.81 1.59 -10.80
CA ASP A 94 -10.23 2.93 -10.96
C ASP A 94 -8.84 2.92 -11.59
N LYS A 95 -8.28 1.74 -11.82
CA LYS A 95 -6.99 1.53 -12.48
C LYS A 95 -5.82 2.25 -11.78
N ILE A 96 -5.91 2.37 -10.45
CA ILE A 96 -4.84 2.99 -9.66
C ILE A 96 -3.58 2.12 -9.67
N CYS A 97 -3.76 0.80 -9.57
CA CYS A 97 -2.63 -0.13 -9.67
C CYS A 97 -1.90 0.03 -11.00
N GLU A 98 -2.63 0.25 -12.09
CA GLU A 98 -2.05 0.49 -13.40
C GLU A 98 -1.29 1.82 -13.44
N LYS A 99 -1.86 2.88 -12.86
CA LYS A 99 -1.21 4.20 -12.80
C LYS A 99 0.11 4.16 -12.03
N PHE A 100 0.16 3.38 -10.96
CA PHE A 100 1.37 3.25 -10.15
C PHE A 100 2.40 2.27 -10.75
N GLY A 101 2.04 1.59 -11.84
CA GLY A 101 2.92 0.65 -12.50
C GLY A 101 3.12 -0.65 -11.73
N VAL A 102 2.16 -1.02 -10.89
CA VAL A 102 2.22 -2.24 -10.08
C VAL A 102 1.34 -3.37 -10.63
N TRP A 103 0.56 -3.11 -11.68
CA TRP A 103 -0.26 -4.12 -12.35
C TRP A 103 0.55 -4.69 -13.49
N ILE A 104 1.10 -5.88 -13.29
CA ILE A 104 2.11 -6.46 -14.19
C ILE A 104 1.71 -7.85 -14.65
N THR A 105 2.37 -8.32 -15.70
CA THR A 105 2.24 -9.71 -16.15
C THR A 105 3.13 -10.60 -15.29
N LYS A 106 2.55 -11.64 -14.72
CA LYS A 106 3.25 -12.64 -13.92
C LYS A 106 3.17 -13.99 -14.60
N SER A 107 4.11 -14.89 -14.28
CA SER A 107 4.14 -16.24 -14.82
C SER A 107 4.22 -17.25 -13.67
N MET A 108 3.42 -18.31 -13.76
CA MET A 108 3.44 -19.39 -12.79
C MET A 108 3.02 -20.68 -13.50
N TYR A 109 3.86 -21.72 -13.39
CA TYR A 109 3.61 -23.04 -14.01
C TYR A 109 3.29 -22.94 -15.51
N GLY A 110 4.03 -22.08 -16.24
CA GLY A 110 3.86 -21.93 -17.68
C GLY A 110 2.66 -21.08 -18.09
N ARG A 111 1.89 -20.58 -17.14
CA ARG A 111 0.75 -19.68 -17.41
C ARG A 111 1.12 -18.24 -17.08
N THR A 112 0.64 -17.32 -17.93
CA THR A 112 0.77 -15.89 -17.65
C THR A 112 -0.55 -15.32 -17.16
N TYR A 113 -0.47 -14.37 -16.24
CA TYR A 113 -1.65 -13.68 -15.71
C TYR A 113 -1.27 -12.28 -15.27
N LYS A 114 -2.25 -11.40 -15.13
CA LYS A 114 -2.04 -10.07 -14.59
C LYS A 114 -2.20 -10.09 -13.08
N GLY A 115 -1.31 -9.41 -12.38
CA GLY A 115 -1.37 -9.32 -10.93
C GLY A 115 -0.60 -8.14 -10.40
N ILE A 116 -0.77 -7.87 -9.10
CA ILE A 116 -0.07 -6.77 -8.44
C ILE A 116 1.34 -7.21 -8.07
N ASP A 117 2.32 -6.42 -8.51
CA ASP A 117 3.70 -6.51 -8.04
C ASP A 117 3.74 -5.84 -6.66
N ARG A 118 4.03 -6.60 -5.62
CA ARG A 118 4.08 -6.08 -4.25
C ARG A 118 5.03 -4.90 -4.19
N SER A 119 4.50 -3.72 -3.90
CA SER A 119 5.25 -2.48 -3.97
C SER A 119 4.83 -1.55 -2.83
N THR A 120 5.75 -0.69 -2.40
CA THR A 120 5.47 0.29 -1.36
C THR A 120 5.98 1.65 -1.83
N PHE A 121 5.18 2.68 -1.57
CA PHE A 121 5.49 4.06 -1.94
C PHE A 121 5.46 4.91 -0.67
N LEU A 122 6.53 5.69 -0.45
CA LEU A 122 6.58 6.65 0.64
C LEU A 122 6.36 8.03 0.05
N ILE A 123 5.32 8.71 0.52
CA ILE A 123 4.93 10.04 0.06
C ILE A 123 5.16 11.03 1.22
N MET A 124 5.94 12.07 0.98
CA MET A 124 6.19 13.12 1.95
C MET A 124 5.94 14.46 1.27
N LYS A 125 5.12 15.31 1.92
CA LYS A 125 4.76 16.64 1.40
C LYS A 125 4.21 16.57 -0.03
N GLY A 126 3.41 15.53 -0.31
CA GLY A 126 2.77 15.34 -1.61
C GLY A 126 3.66 14.78 -2.70
N LYS A 127 4.90 14.45 -2.41
CA LYS A 127 5.84 13.88 -3.39
C LYS A 127 6.22 12.46 -3.03
N VAL A 128 6.39 11.63 -4.05
CA VAL A 128 6.91 10.27 -3.88
C VAL A 128 8.41 10.38 -3.65
N VAL A 129 8.86 10.03 -2.44
CA VAL A 129 10.28 10.16 -2.07
C VAL A 129 11.02 8.84 -2.09
N LYS A 130 10.31 7.72 -2.03
CA LYS A 130 10.93 6.39 -2.10
C LYS A 130 9.92 5.39 -2.65
N VAL A 131 10.41 4.47 -3.48
CA VAL A 131 9.61 3.38 -4.06
C VAL A 131 10.35 2.07 -3.82
N TRP A 132 9.65 1.07 -3.28
CA TRP A 132 10.13 -0.31 -3.18
C TRP A 132 9.29 -1.16 -4.11
N ARG A 133 9.93 -1.84 -5.06
CA ARG A 133 9.25 -2.77 -5.97
C ARG A 133 9.69 -4.19 -5.67
N LYS A 134 8.87 -5.16 -6.08
CA LYS A 134 9.15 -6.59 -5.83
C LYS A 134 9.49 -6.85 -4.37
N VAL A 135 8.66 -6.31 -3.50
CA VAL A 135 8.89 -6.32 -2.05
C VAL A 135 8.91 -7.75 -1.52
N LYS A 136 9.93 -8.06 -0.73
CA LYS A 136 9.97 -9.25 0.12
C LYS A 136 9.52 -8.82 1.50
N VAL A 137 8.56 -9.55 2.07
CA VAL A 137 7.86 -9.11 3.27
C VAL A 137 8.76 -9.06 4.51
N ASN A 138 9.74 -10.00 4.61
CA ASN A 138 10.61 -10.05 5.79
C ASN A 138 11.42 -8.76 5.95
N ASN A 139 11.28 -8.13 7.13
CA ASN A 139 11.98 -6.90 7.49
C ASN A 139 11.60 -5.67 6.65
N HIS A 140 10.57 -5.79 5.80
CA HIS A 140 10.19 -4.67 4.93
C HIS A 140 9.68 -3.47 5.71
N VAL A 141 8.78 -3.68 6.67
CA VAL A 141 8.20 -2.58 7.45
C VAL A 141 9.27 -1.86 8.27
N GLU A 142 10.23 -2.60 8.84
CA GLU A 142 11.35 -2.02 9.55
C GLU A 142 12.21 -1.14 8.63
N GLU A 143 12.44 -1.60 7.41
CA GLU A 143 13.18 -0.82 6.40
C GLU A 143 12.44 0.47 6.04
N VAL A 144 11.12 0.40 5.88
CA VAL A 144 10.29 1.58 5.61
C VAL A 144 10.42 2.59 6.76
N ILE A 145 10.31 2.13 7.99
CA ILE A 145 10.43 2.99 9.18
C ILE A 145 11.81 3.64 9.25
N ASP A 146 12.86 2.86 9.02
CA ASP A 146 14.23 3.39 9.04
C ASP A 146 14.41 4.48 7.97
N THR A 147 13.85 4.27 6.79
CA THR A 147 13.88 5.26 5.72
C THR A 147 13.18 6.55 6.12
N ILE A 148 12.00 6.44 6.75
CA ILE A 148 11.26 7.61 7.23
C ILE A 148 12.09 8.39 8.25
N LYS A 149 12.71 7.70 9.19
CA LYS A 149 13.56 8.34 10.21
C LYS A 149 14.75 9.08 9.58
N GLN A 150 15.37 8.49 8.57
CA GLN A 150 16.48 9.13 7.86
C GLN A 150 16.04 10.38 7.12
N MET A 151 14.85 10.35 6.53
CA MET A 151 14.31 11.48 5.77
C MET A 151 13.87 12.64 6.68
N ASN A 152 13.60 12.36 7.94
CA ASN A 152 13.17 13.37 8.92
C ASN A 152 14.35 14.03 9.65
N LYS A 153 15.57 13.65 9.34
CA LYS A 153 16.73 14.27 9.94
C LYS A 153 17.08 15.61 9.30
#